data_c04794c240957678c5bf33d25590b965
#
_entry.id   c04794c240957678c5bf33d25590b965
#
_cell.length_a   1.000
_cell.length_b   1.000
_cell.length_c   1.000
_cell.angle_alpha   90.00
_cell.angle_beta   90.00
_cell.angle_gamma   90.00
#
_symmetry.space_group_name_H-M   'P 1'
#
loop_
_entity.id
_entity.type
_entity.pdbx_description
1 polymer ?
#
loop_
_entity_poly.entity_id
_entity_poly.type
_entity_poly.pdbx_seq_one_letter_code
_entity_poly.pdbx_strand_id
1 'polypeptide(L)'
;MANVRVLGRFASNVLTQRSLKALPQAATTCQPSRSKYVIITPNDSPAWPNVHSSEAMHLYLREIGNGFLVTLSALFKEPVTINYPFEKGPLSPRFRGEHALRRYPSGEERCIACKLCEAICPAQAITIEAEERSDGSRRTTRYDIDMTKCIYCGFCQEACPVDAIVEGPNFEFSTETHEELLYNKEKLLNNGDRWESEIASNIHADHLYR
;
A
#
# COMPACT_ATOMS: atom_id res chain seq x y z
N MET A 1 22.33 -38.12 33.75
CA MET A 1 23.41 -37.92 34.74
C MET A 1 23.82 -36.43 34.58
N ALA A 2 23.79 -35.53 35.50
CA ALA A 2 23.69 -35.50 36.95
C ALA A 2 22.98 -34.21 37.37
N ASN A 3 22.20 -34.34 38.42
CA ASN A 3 21.66 -33.29 39.26
C ASN A 3 22.75 -32.47 39.93
N VAL A 4 22.51 -31.15 40.09
CA VAL A 4 22.98 -30.43 41.25
C VAL A 4 21.89 -29.47 41.76
N ARG A 5 21.31 -29.86 42.90
CA ARG A 5 20.57 -29.00 43.81
C ARG A 5 21.58 -28.19 44.63
N VAL A 6 21.32 -26.91 44.84
CA VAL A 6 21.89 -26.20 45.98
C VAL A 6 20.75 -25.53 46.77
N LEU A 7 20.59 -26.05 47.96
CA LEU A 7 19.82 -25.53 49.09
C LEU A 7 20.59 -24.44 49.84
N GLY A 8 19.84 -23.53 50.44
CA GLY A 8 20.23 -22.95 51.73
C GLY A 8 20.32 -21.43 51.73
N ARG A 9 19.67 -20.67 52.50
CA ARG A 9 19.44 -20.72 53.95
C ARG A 9 18.53 -19.56 54.35
N PHE A 10 17.60 -19.85 55.19
CA PHE A 10 16.88 -18.90 56.02
C PHE A 10 17.83 -18.12 56.93
N ALA A 11 17.62 -16.83 57.05
CA ALA A 11 18.08 -16.03 58.20
C ALA A 11 16.94 -15.10 58.59
N SER A 12 16.33 -15.47 59.67
CA SER A 12 15.43 -14.68 60.52
C SER A 12 16.22 -13.55 61.16
N ASN A 13 15.76 -12.31 61.05
CA ASN A 13 16.13 -11.23 61.96
C ASN A 13 14.94 -10.31 62.25
N VAL A 14 14.39 -10.56 63.43
CA VAL A 14 14.14 -9.62 64.53
C VAL A 14 13.39 -8.32 64.22
N LEU A 15 12.17 -8.36 64.66
CA LEU A 15 11.25 -7.25 64.87
C LEU A 15 11.92 -6.09 65.62
N THR A 16 12.00 -4.92 65.05
CA THR A 16 11.98 -3.66 65.76
C THR A 16 10.78 -2.86 65.29
N GLN A 17 9.81 -2.77 66.18
CA GLN A 17 8.68 -1.86 66.06
C GLN A 17 9.19 -0.43 66.02
N ARG A 18 9.19 0.15 64.83
CA ARG A 18 9.23 1.60 64.69
C ARG A 18 7.83 2.09 64.36
N SER A 19 7.33 2.94 65.23
CA SER A 19 6.07 3.65 65.12
C SER A 19 5.90 4.23 63.72
N LEU A 20 4.92 3.71 62.99
CA LEU A 20 4.45 4.28 61.75
C LEU A 20 3.75 5.62 62.08
N LYS A 21 4.47 6.72 61.98
CA LYS A 21 3.84 8.03 61.77
C LYS A 21 3.12 7.99 60.46
N ALA A 22 1.79 8.07 60.51
CA ALA A 22 0.93 8.16 59.35
C ALA A 22 1.41 9.33 58.45
N LEU A 23 1.93 8.99 57.27
CA LEU A 23 2.13 9.94 56.21
C LEU A 23 0.74 10.47 55.77
N PRO A 24 0.57 11.78 55.61
CA PRO A 24 -0.69 12.28 55.07
C PRO A 24 -0.90 11.66 53.69
N GLN A 25 -2.01 10.96 53.53
CA GLN A 25 -2.49 10.52 52.23
C GLN A 25 -2.75 11.80 51.41
N ALA A 26 -1.79 12.13 50.56
CA ALA A 26 -2.07 13.06 49.47
C ALA A 26 -3.19 12.41 48.64
N ALA A 27 -4.39 12.89 48.84
CA ALA A 27 -5.50 12.61 47.93
C ALA A 27 -5.05 13.03 46.56
N THR A 28 -4.62 12.08 45.76
CA THR A 28 -4.40 12.26 44.35
C THR A 28 -5.79 12.50 43.74
N THR A 29 -6.24 13.75 43.79
CA THR A 29 -7.38 14.17 42.99
C THR A 29 -6.98 13.94 41.55
N CYS A 30 -7.50 12.86 40.98
CA CYS A 30 -7.47 12.65 39.55
C CYS A 30 -8.17 13.85 38.93
N GLN A 31 -7.40 14.85 38.51
CA GLN A 31 -7.97 15.92 37.71
C GLN A 31 -8.36 15.28 36.39
N PRO A 32 -9.66 15.33 36.01
CA PRO A 32 -10.07 14.85 34.70
C PRO A 32 -9.24 15.59 33.67
N SER A 33 -8.52 14.84 32.83
CA SER A 33 -7.85 15.41 31.67
C SER A 33 -8.88 16.24 30.92
N ARG A 34 -8.69 17.55 30.83
CA ARG A 34 -9.55 18.41 30.02
C ARG A 34 -9.59 17.80 28.62
N SER A 35 -10.73 17.27 28.23
CA SER A 35 -10.93 16.86 26.84
C SER A 35 -10.67 18.08 25.97
N LYS A 36 -10.03 17.88 24.83
CA LYS A 36 -9.81 18.96 23.85
C LYS A 36 -11.13 19.56 23.30
N TYR A 37 -12.24 18.93 23.64
CA TYR A 37 -13.58 19.34 23.23
C TYR A 37 -14.35 19.78 24.45
N VAL A 38 -14.78 21.04 24.47
CA VAL A 38 -15.70 21.58 25.46
C VAL A 38 -17.09 21.13 25.03
N ILE A 39 -17.70 20.23 25.82
CA ILE A 39 -19.11 19.88 25.63
C ILE A 39 -19.91 21.05 26.23
N ILE A 40 -20.47 21.89 25.39
CA ILE A 40 -21.36 22.98 25.82
C ILE A 40 -22.71 22.35 26.10
N THR A 41 -23.10 22.28 27.38
CA THR A 41 -24.45 21.89 27.77
C THR A 41 -25.40 23.08 27.54
N PRO A 42 -26.70 22.85 27.32
CA PRO A 42 -27.66 23.92 27.08
C PRO A 42 -27.69 25.01 28.19
N ASN A 43 -27.27 24.64 29.42
CA ASN A 43 -27.24 25.56 30.55
C ASN A 43 -25.91 26.31 30.71
N ASP A 44 -24.85 25.83 30.03
CA ASP A 44 -23.50 26.43 30.06
C ASP A 44 -23.20 27.20 28.78
N SER A 45 -24.22 27.46 27.95
CA SER A 45 -24.01 28.28 26.75
C SER A 45 -23.54 29.66 27.23
N PRO A 46 -22.28 30.05 26.94
CA PRO A 46 -21.88 31.42 27.21
C PRO A 46 -22.86 32.32 26.49
N ALA A 47 -23.39 33.30 27.21
CA ALA A 47 -24.24 34.28 26.55
C ALA A 47 -23.48 34.81 25.33
N TRP A 48 -24.00 34.50 24.15
CA TRP A 48 -23.37 34.94 22.89
C TRP A 48 -23.19 36.45 23.01
N PRO A 49 -21.97 36.97 22.83
CA PRO A 49 -21.78 38.42 22.84
C PRO A 49 -22.78 39.00 21.86
N ASN A 50 -23.50 40.03 22.27
CA ASN A 50 -24.49 40.67 21.42
C ASN A 50 -23.90 40.89 20.05
N VAL A 51 -24.41 40.15 19.05
CA VAL A 51 -23.91 40.16 17.66
C VAL A 51 -23.90 41.61 17.08
N HIS A 52 -24.63 42.50 17.72
CA HIS A 52 -24.69 43.92 17.37
C HIS A 52 -23.67 44.82 18.08
N SER A 53 -22.77 44.27 18.91
CA SER A 53 -21.67 45.07 19.42
C SER A 53 -20.71 45.41 18.29
N SER A 54 -20.21 46.64 18.24
CA SER A 54 -19.26 47.07 17.22
C SER A 54 -18.01 46.17 17.19
N GLU A 55 -17.58 45.69 18.35
CA GLU A 55 -16.43 44.81 18.50
C GLU A 55 -16.68 43.41 17.88
N ALA A 56 -17.86 42.84 18.13
CA ALA A 56 -18.25 41.58 17.51
C ALA A 56 -18.34 41.71 15.99
N MET A 57 -18.92 42.82 15.50
CA MET A 57 -19.02 43.10 14.07
C MET A 57 -17.64 43.20 13.42
N HIS A 58 -16.68 43.87 14.04
CA HIS A 58 -15.31 43.94 13.53
C HIS A 58 -14.63 42.60 13.49
N LEU A 59 -14.85 41.78 14.49
CA LEU A 59 -14.27 40.43 14.56
C LEU A 59 -14.82 39.51 13.45
N TYR A 60 -16.13 39.48 13.28
CA TYR A 60 -16.78 38.70 12.24
C TYR A 60 -16.45 39.20 10.83
N LEU A 61 -16.47 40.50 10.59
CA LEU A 61 -16.12 41.05 9.27
C LEU A 61 -14.66 40.79 8.91
N ARG A 62 -13.75 40.84 9.88
CA ARG A 62 -12.35 40.52 9.67
C ARG A 62 -12.16 39.05 9.28
N GLU A 63 -12.82 38.13 9.97
CA GLU A 63 -12.73 36.68 9.65
C GLU A 63 -13.36 36.37 8.30
N ILE A 64 -14.50 36.97 7.96
CA ILE A 64 -15.10 36.83 6.63
C ILE A 64 -14.15 37.40 5.56
N GLY A 65 -13.55 38.56 5.80
CA GLY A 65 -12.59 39.17 4.89
C GLY A 65 -11.35 38.30 4.69
N ASN A 66 -10.81 37.73 5.76
CA ASN A 66 -9.70 36.78 5.69
C ASN A 66 -10.07 35.51 4.91
N GLY A 67 -11.25 34.95 5.18
CA GLY A 67 -11.76 33.81 4.43
C GLY A 67 -11.91 34.12 2.94
N PHE A 68 -12.43 35.27 2.60
CA PHE A 68 -12.53 35.71 1.21
C PHE A 68 -11.16 35.90 0.55
N LEU A 69 -10.18 36.47 1.24
CA LEU A 69 -8.82 36.64 0.73
C LEU A 69 -8.15 35.27 0.46
N VAL A 70 -8.35 34.28 1.33
CA VAL A 70 -7.82 32.93 1.14
C VAL A 70 -8.43 32.26 -0.10
N THR A 71 -9.75 32.35 -0.27
CA THR A 71 -10.43 31.78 -1.45
C THR A 71 -10.07 32.52 -2.73
N LEU A 72 -9.99 33.84 -2.68
CA LEU A 72 -9.56 34.67 -3.81
C LEU A 72 -8.12 34.34 -4.23
N SER A 73 -7.22 34.16 -3.26
CA SER A 73 -5.83 33.77 -3.57
C SER A 73 -5.73 32.41 -4.27
N ALA A 74 -6.68 31.51 -4.02
CA ALA A 74 -6.71 30.21 -4.67
C ALA A 74 -6.98 30.27 -6.18
N LEU A 75 -7.67 31.32 -6.66
CA LEU A 75 -7.91 31.56 -8.09
C LEU A 75 -6.61 31.84 -8.88
N PHE A 76 -5.61 32.40 -8.20
CA PHE A 76 -4.32 32.74 -8.83
C PHE A 76 -3.25 31.68 -8.63
N LYS A 77 -3.56 30.58 -7.93
CA LYS A 77 -2.65 29.45 -7.78
C LYS A 77 -2.72 28.56 -9.01
N GLU A 78 -1.58 27.96 -9.35
CA GLU A 78 -1.51 26.93 -10.37
C GLU A 78 -2.43 25.76 -9.99
N PRO A 79 -3.27 25.26 -10.93
CA PRO A 79 -4.13 24.11 -10.65
C PRO A 79 -3.30 22.86 -10.41
N VAL A 80 -3.64 22.10 -9.36
CA VAL A 80 -2.97 20.83 -9.01
C VAL A 80 -3.47 19.62 -9.80
N THR A 81 -4.57 19.79 -10.52
CA THR A 81 -5.18 18.76 -11.35
C THR A 81 -4.40 18.60 -12.65
N ILE A 82 -4.16 17.36 -13.06
CA ILE A 82 -3.53 17.01 -14.33
C ILE A 82 -4.59 16.73 -15.39
N ASN A 83 -4.27 17.04 -16.64
CA ASN A 83 -5.17 16.88 -17.78
C ASN A 83 -5.06 15.47 -18.39
N TYR A 84 -5.55 14.47 -17.70
CA TYR A 84 -5.63 13.12 -18.26
C TYR A 84 -6.61 13.08 -19.46
N PRO A 85 -6.32 12.39 -20.57
CA PRO A 85 -5.20 11.46 -20.82
C PRO A 85 -3.93 12.10 -21.40
N PHE A 86 -3.91 13.42 -21.62
CA PHE A 86 -2.76 14.12 -22.22
C PHE A 86 -1.57 14.24 -21.26
N GLU A 87 -1.88 14.30 -19.96
CA GLU A 87 -0.89 14.31 -18.91
C GLU A 87 -1.18 13.13 -17.96
N LYS A 88 -0.14 12.42 -17.55
CA LYS A 88 -0.23 11.27 -16.64
C LYS A 88 0.64 11.50 -15.42
N GLY A 89 0.21 10.97 -14.30
CA GLY A 89 1.01 10.99 -13.08
C GLY A 89 2.26 10.08 -13.20
N PRO A 90 3.27 10.30 -12.36
CA PRO A 90 4.47 9.47 -12.34
C PRO A 90 4.13 8.05 -11.87
N LEU A 91 4.75 7.05 -12.51
CA LEU A 91 4.68 5.65 -12.11
C LEU A 91 6.01 5.22 -11.48
N SER A 92 5.91 4.36 -10.48
CA SER A 92 7.07 3.72 -9.86
C SER A 92 7.56 2.53 -10.70
N PRO A 93 8.87 2.17 -10.67
CA PRO A 93 9.35 0.93 -11.25
C PRO A 93 8.68 -0.34 -10.70
N ARG A 94 8.08 -0.26 -9.52
CA ARG A 94 7.35 -1.35 -8.87
C ARG A 94 5.85 -1.35 -9.15
N PHE A 95 5.40 -0.46 -10.03
CA PHE A 95 3.99 -0.41 -10.39
C PHE A 95 3.57 -1.71 -11.09
N ARG A 96 2.44 -2.25 -10.67
CA ARG A 96 1.88 -3.50 -11.16
C ARG A 96 0.72 -3.21 -12.09
N GLY A 97 1.01 -3.23 -13.40
CA GLY A 97 0.03 -3.02 -14.46
C GLY A 97 -0.27 -4.29 -15.24
N GLU A 98 -0.43 -4.15 -16.54
CA GLU A 98 -0.76 -5.24 -17.46
C GLU A 98 0.33 -6.30 -17.52
N HIS A 99 -0.04 -7.57 -17.50
CA HIS A 99 0.89 -8.70 -17.58
C HIS A 99 1.53 -8.82 -18.96
N ALA A 100 2.79 -9.22 -18.97
CA ALA A 100 3.56 -9.45 -20.16
C ALA A 100 4.48 -10.65 -20.02
N LEU A 101 4.66 -11.42 -21.08
CA LEU A 101 5.67 -12.48 -21.18
C LEU A 101 6.89 -11.95 -21.95
N ARG A 102 8.06 -12.08 -21.36
CA ARG A 102 9.32 -11.59 -21.92
C ARG A 102 10.03 -12.65 -22.76
N ARG A 103 10.88 -12.16 -23.65
CA ARG A 103 11.80 -12.97 -24.47
C ARG A 103 13.25 -12.67 -24.09
N TYR A 104 14.14 -13.59 -24.45
CA TYR A 104 15.57 -13.31 -24.47
C TYR A 104 15.94 -12.40 -25.66
N PRO A 105 17.10 -11.75 -25.64
CA PRO A 105 17.57 -10.97 -26.79
C PRO A 105 17.71 -11.79 -28.07
N SER A 106 17.83 -13.12 -27.95
CA SER A 106 17.82 -14.06 -29.08
C SER A 106 16.45 -14.25 -29.74
N GLY A 107 15.36 -13.72 -29.14
CA GLY A 107 13.98 -13.91 -29.55
C GLY A 107 13.30 -15.14 -28.96
N GLU A 108 14.04 -16.02 -28.25
CA GLU A 108 13.47 -17.19 -27.58
C GLU A 108 12.64 -16.76 -26.36
N GLU A 109 11.58 -17.53 -26.08
CA GLU A 109 10.75 -17.29 -24.89
C GLU A 109 11.56 -17.57 -23.61
N ARG A 110 11.45 -16.69 -22.63
CA ARG A 110 12.08 -16.90 -21.30
C ARG A 110 11.39 -18.01 -20.52
N CYS A 111 10.09 -18.20 -20.70
CA CYS A 111 9.28 -19.14 -19.95
C CYS A 111 9.76 -20.57 -20.16
N ILE A 112 10.03 -21.28 -19.06
CA ILE A 112 10.46 -22.69 -19.02
C ILE A 112 9.33 -23.60 -18.54
N ALA A 113 8.12 -23.12 -18.47
CA ALA A 113 6.94 -23.87 -18.05
C ALA A 113 7.07 -24.56 -16.67
N CYS A 114 7.73 -23.91 -15.72
CA CYS A 114 7.92 -24.47 -14.36
C CYS A 114 6.64 -24.47 -13.52
N LYS A 115 5.59 -23.75 -13.95
CA LYS A 115 4.28 -23.63 -13.29
C LYS A 115 4.30 -23.00 -11.88
N LEU A 116 5.39 -22.41 -11.45
CA LEU A 116 5.45 -21.74 -10.14
C LEU A 116 4.49 -20.56 -10.05
N CYS A 117 4.35 -19.78 -11.12
CA CYS A 117 3.40 -18.65 -11.17
C CYS A 117 1.94 -19.12 -11.08
N GLU A 118 1.59 -20.27 -11.67
CA GLU A 118 0.27 -20.87 -11.53
C GLU A 118 0.01 -21.33 -10.09
N ALA A 119 1.00 -22.00 -9.48
CA ALA A 119 0.89 -22.51 -8.12
C ALA A 119 0.79 -21.43 -7.05
N ILE A 120 1.52 -20.31 -7.20
CA ILE A 120 1.52 -19.20 -6.24
C ILE A 120 0.31 -18.28 -6.39
N CYS A 121 -0.39 -18.33 -7.52
CA CYS A 121 -1.48 -17.38 -7.81
C CYS A 121 -2.64 -17.53 -6.82
N PRO A 122 -2.91 -16.54 -5.96
CA PRO A 122 -3.97 -16.64 -4.95
C PRO A 122 -5.37 -16.68 -5.57
N ALA A 123 -5.53 -16.06 -6.74
CA ALA A 123 -6.79 -16.02 -7.47
C ALA A 123 -6.99 -17.17 -8.46
N GLN A 124 -5.96 -18.03 -8.63
CA GLN A 124 -5.96 -19.10 -9.64
C GLN A 124 -6.34 -18.57 -11.04
N ALA A 125 -5.81 -17.42 -11.39
CA ALA A 125 -6.09 -16.74 -12.65
C ALA A 125 -5.23 -17.24 -13.82
N ILE A 126 -4.17 -18.01 -13.53
CA ILE A 126 -3.19 -18.48 -14.51
C ILE A 126 -3.41 -19.95 -14.78
N THR A 127 -3.44 -20.32 -16.06
CA THR A 127 -3.53 -21.71 -16.51
C THR A 127 -2.41 -22.00 -17.49
N ILE A 128 -1.60 -23.03 -17.23
CA ILE A 128 -0.43 -23.37 -18.04
C ILE A 128 -0.49 -24.83 -18.48
N GLU A 129 -0.37 -25.06 -19.79
CA GLU A 129 -0.12 -26.36 -20.37
C GLU A 129 1.29 -26.38 -20.96
N ALA A 130 2.01 -27.46 -20.71
CA ALA A 130 3.41 -27.60 -21.12
C ALA A 130 3.63 -28.92 -21.82
N GLU A 131 4.39 -28.85 -22.89
CA GLU A 131 4.80 -30.04 -23.67
C GLU A 131 6.29 -29.95 -23.98
N GLU A 132 6.82 -31.10 -24.39
CA GLU A 132 8.19 -31.19 -24.90
C GLU A 132 8.20 -30.75 -26.36
N ARG A 133 9.04 -29.76 -26.69
CA ARG A 133 9.27 -29.32 -28.07
C ARG A 133 10.19 -30.32 -28.79
N SER A 134 10.23 -30.25 -30.10
CA SER A 134 11.04 -31.12 -30.97
C SER A 134 12.55 -31.11 -30.64
N ASP A 135 13.04 -30.10 -29.96
CA ASP A 135 14.42 -29.95 -29.47
C ASP A 135 14.65 -30.59 -28.09
N GLY A 136 13.62 -31.21 -27.50
CA GLY A 136 13.68 -31.81 -26.16
C GLY A 136 13.47 -30.77 -25.02
N SER A 137 13.29 -29.52 -25.32
CA SER A 137 13.07 -28.49 -24.30
C SER A 137 11.61 -28.44 -23.85
N ARG A 138 11.41 -28.27 -22.54
CA ARG A 138 10.08 -28.05 -21.94
C ARG A 138 9.64 -26.64 -22.20
N ARG A 139 8.50 -26.46 -22.89
CA ARG A 139 7.92 -25.16 -23.24
C ARG A 139 6.42 -25.17 -23.01
N THR A 140 5.84 -23.97 -22.90
CA THR A 140 4.40 -23.80 -22.80
C THR A 140 3.74 -23.93 -24.16
N THR A 141 2.71 -24.77 -24.27
CA THR A 141 1.79 -24.78 -25.41
C THR A 141 0.66 -23.81 -25.20
N ARG A 142 0.21 -23.69 -23.96
CA ARG A 142 -0.83 -22.76 -23.56
C ARG A 142 -0.40 -22.01 -22.31
N TYR A 143 -0.66 -20.71 -22.31
CA TYR A 143 -0.43 -19.84 -21.15
C TYR A 143 -1.53 -18.78 -21.15
N ASP A 144 -2.52 -18.98 -20.31
CA ASP A 144 -3.68 -18.10 -20.23
C ASP A 144 -3.74 -17.41 -18.88
N ILE A 145 -4.09 -16.14 -18.90
CA ILE A 145 -4.38 -15.34 -17.70
C ILE A 145 -5.78 -14.75 -17.84
N ASP A 146 -6.61 -15.00 -16.85
CA ASP A 146 -7.86 -14.29 -16.70
C ASP A 146 -7.61 -12.98 -15.95
N MET A 147 -7.57 -11.86 -16.70
CA MET A 147 -7.29 -10.55 -16.13
C MET A 147 -8.38 -10.04 -15.20
N THR A 148 -9.57 -10.62 -15.26
CA THR A 148 -10.70 -10.28 -14.38
C THR A 148 -10.65 -11.03 -13.05
N LYS A 149 -10.05 -12.22 -13.01
CA LYS A 149 -9.77 -12.95 -11.76
C LYS A 149 -8.52 -12.44 -11.07
N CYS A 150 -7.55 -11.97 -11.84
CA CYS A 150 -6.28 -11.47 -11.32
C CYS A 150 -6.47 -10.31 -10.35
N ILE A 151 -5.78 -10.34 -9.20
CA ILE A 151 -5.77 -9.27 -8.21
C ILE A 151 -4.52 -8.37 -8.29
N TYR A 152 -3.70 -8.56 -9.29
CA TYR A 152 -2.47 -7.77 -9.54
C TYR A 152 -1.54 -7.73 -8.33
N CYS A 153 -1.38 -8.85 -7.64
CA CYS A 153 -0.55 -8.95 -6.44
C CYS A 153 0.96 -9.02 -6.71
N GLY A 154 1.37 -9.35 -7.95
CA GLY A 154 2.76 -9.47 -8.35
C GLY A 154 3.47 -10.75 -7.90
N PHE A 155 2.78 -11.69 -7.24
CA PHE A 155 3.41 -12.94 -6.79
C PHE A 155 3.91 -13.80 -7.95
N CYS A 156 3.26 -13.76 -9.09
CA CYS A 156 3.69 -14.50 -10.29
C CYS A 156 5.06 -14.02 -10.79
N GLN A 157 5.32 -12.70 -10.78
CA GLN A 157 6.62 -12.17 -11.20
C GLN A 157 7.71 -12.44 -10.16
N GLU A 158 7.38 -12.43 -8.87
CA GLU A 158 8.33 -12.75 -7.80
C GLU A 158 8.72 -14.23 -7.79
N ALA A 159 7.77 -15.12 -8.09
CA ALA A 159 8.00 -16.55 -8.14
C ALA A 159 8.72 -17.02 -9.42
N CYS A 160 8.80 -16.17 -10.45
CA CYS A 160 9.39 -16.58 -11.72
C CYS A 160 10.92 -16.58 -11.67
N PRO A 161 11.59 -17.76 -11.83
CA PRO A 161 13.04 -17.85 -11.70
C PRO A 161 13.81 -17.25 -12.89
N VAL A 162 13.12 -16.94 -13.99
CA VAL A 162 13.72 -16.45 -15.25
C VAL A 162 13.19 -15.10 -15.66
N ASP A 163 12.42 -14.42 -14.82
CA ASP A 163 11.75 -13.15 -15.11
C ASP A 163 10.98 -13.18 -16.44
N ALA A 164 10.26 -14.27 -16.69
CA ALA A 164 9.48 -14.44 -17.91
C ALA A 164 8.14 -13.73 -17.83
N ILE A 165 7.39 -13.93 -16.74
CA ILE A 165 6.14 -13.23 -16.48
C ILE A 165 6.43 -12.00 -15.64
N VAL A 166 5.97 -10.84 -16.07
CA VAL A 166 6.12 -9.57 -15.36
C VAL A 166 4.84 -8.75 -15.46
N GLU A 167 4.61 -7.89 -14.50
CA GLU A 167 3.58 -6.87 -14.56
C GLU A 167 4.21 -5.58 -15.11
N GLY A 168 3.76 -5.17 -16.29
CA GLY A 168 4.30 -4.00 -16.98
C GLY A 168 3.75 -2.68 -16.45
N PRO A 169 4.22 -1.54 -17.00
CA PRO A 169 3.79 -0.21 -16.60
C PRO A 169 2.43 0.19 -17.19
N ASN A 170 1.92 -0.56 -18.17
CA ASN A 170 0.66 -0.22 -18.80
C ASN A 170 -0.53 -0.51 -17.90
N PHE A 171 -1.41 0.48 -17.73
CA PHE A 171 -2.67 0.35 -16.99
C PHE A 171 -3.91 0.64 -17.85
N GLU A 172 -3.71 1.09 -19.09
CA GLU A 172 -4.77 1.47 -20.02
C GLU A 172 -5.12 0.28 -20.94
N PHE A 173 -5.78 -0.73 -20.38
CA PHE A 173 -6.19 -1.94 -21.10
C PHE A 173 -7.65 -2.30 -20.87
N SER A 174 -8.47 -1.29 -20.65
CA SER A 174 -9.93 -1.47 -20.56
C SER A 174 -10.49 -1.97 -21.90
N THR A 175 -11.42 -2.90 -21.82
CA THR A 175 -12.08 -3.52 -22.98
C THR A 175 -13.60 -3.43 -22.83
N GLU A 176 -14.32 -3.62 -23.92
CA GLU A 176 -15.78 -3.58 -23.92
C GLU A 176 -16.39 -4.87 -23.39
N THR A 177 -15.71 -6.01 -23.62
CA THR A 177 -16.21 -7.33 -23.25
C THR A 177 -15.26 -8.06 -22.32
N HIS A 178 -15.79 -8.99 -21.54
CA HIS A 178 -15.01 -9.81 -20.61
C HIS A 178 -14.06 -10.77 -21.34
N GLU A 179 -14.46 -11.28 -22.47
CA GLU A 179 -13.69 -12.26 -23.27
C GLU A 179 -12.35 -11.67 -23.73
N GLU A 180 -12.29 -10.38 -24.00
CA GLU A 180 -11.06 -9.70 -24.41
C GLU A 180 -10.02 -9.62 -23.29
N LEU A 181 -10.45 -9.75 -22.03
CA LEU A 181 -9.60 -9.79 -20.85
C LEU A 181 -9.13 -11.21 -20.49
N LEU A 182 -9.50 -12.21 -21.28
CA LEU A 182 -8.91 -13.54 -21.24
C LEU A 182 -7.65 -13.55 -22.10
N TYR A 183 -6.52 -13.26 -21.49
CA TYR A 183 -5.25 -13.16 -22.22
C TYR A 183 -4.67 -14.52 -22.51
N ASN A 184 -4.37 -14.77 -23.78
CA ASN A 184 -3.66 -15.94 -24.24
C ASN A 184 -2.14 -15.66 -24.31
N LYS A 185 -1.37 -16.71 -24.56
CA LYS A 185 0.10 -16.64 -24.69
C LYS A 185 0.56 -15.62 -25.71
N GLU A 186 -0.07 -15.54 -26.88
CA GLU A 186 0.30 -14.64 -27.95
C GLU A 186 0.11 -13.17 -27.55
N LYS A 187 -1.01 -12.85 -26.91
CA LYS A 187 -1.29 -11.50 -26.38
C LYS A 187 -0.25 -11.09 -25.35
N LEU A 188 0.11 -11.99 -24.44
CA LEU A 188 1.10 -11.74 -23.40
C LEU A 188 2.51 -11.52 -23.98
N LEU A 189 2.90 -12.28 -25.02
CA LEU A 189 4.16 -12.09 -25.71
C LEU A 189 4.20 -10.76 -26.48
N ASN A 190 3.12 -10.42 -27.17
CA ASN A 190 3.00 -9.12 -27.85
C ASN A 190 3.10 -7.95 -26.88
N ASN A 191 2.50 -8.08 -25.69
CA ASN A 191 2.66 -7.07 -24.65
C ASN A 191 4.13 -6.98 -24.19
N GLY A 192 4.81 -8.12 -24.03
CA GLY A 192 6.23 -8.16 -23.72
C GLY A 192 7.08 -7.45 -24.77
N ASP A 193 6.88 -7.77 -26.03
CA ASP A 193 7.62 -7.17 -27.14
C ASP A 193 7.39 -5.66 -27.23
N ARG A 194 6.17 -5.21 -26.96
CA ARG A 194 5.80 -3.79 -27.00
C ARG A 194 6.43 -2.98 -25.86
N TRP A 195 6.47 -3.53 -24.66
CA TRP A 195 6.87 -2.82 -23.44
C TRP A 195 8.26 -3.21 -22.93
N GLU A 196 9.02 -4.03 -23.65
CA GLU A 196 10.30 -4.58 -23.19
C GLU A 196 11.29 -3.50 -22.76
N SER A 197 11.38 -2.39 -23.46
CA SER A 197 12.31 -1.29 -23.12
C SER A 197 12.05 -0.70 -21.74
N GLU A 198 10.78 -0.49 -21.41
CA GLU A 198 10.39 0.04 -20.10
C GLU A 198 10.46 -1.03 -19.01
N ILE A 199 10.03 -2.25 -19.32
CA ILE A 199 10.10 -3.38 -18.38
C ILE A 199 11.55 -3.67 -18.00
N ALA A 200 12.47 -3.71 -18.96
CA ALA A 200 13.88 -3.92 -18.69
C ALA A 200 14.48 -2.80 -17.80
N SER A 201 14.13 -1.56 -18.09
CA SER A 201 14.56 -0.41 -17.28
C SER A 201 14.03 -0.50 -15.85
N ASN A 202 12.76 -0.86 -15.66
CA ASN A 202 12.14 -1.01 -14.36
C ASN A 202 12.76 -2.18 -13.56
N ILE A 203 13.02 -3.31 -14.20
CA ILE A 203 13.69 -4.45 -13.56
C ILE A 203 15.11 -4.06 -13.14
N HIS A 204 15.83 -3.34 -13.98
CA HIS A 204 17.19 -2.87 -13.65
C HIS A 204 17.16 -1.89 -12.46
N ALA A 205 16.17 -1.00 -12.39
CA ALA A 205 16.03 -0.07 -11.27
C ALA A 205 15.63 -0.76 -9.96
N ASP A 206 14.88 -1.86 -10.04
CA ASP A 206 14.34 -2.58 -8.88
C ASP A 206 15.21 -3.76 -8.42
N HIS A 207 16.20 -4.21 -9.22
CA HIS A 207 16.95 -5.45 -8.96
C HIS A 207 17.70 -5.48 -7.62
N LEU A 208 18.05 -4.32 -7.06
CA LEU A 208 18.69 -4.22 -5.73
C LEU A 208 17.76 -4.60 -4.58
N TYR A 209 16.44 -4.62 -4.84
CA TYR A 209 15.39 -4.88 -3.84
C TYR A 209 14.62 -6.19 -4.07
N ARG A 210 15.00 -6.94 -5.11
CA ARG A 210 14.42 -8.24 -5.46
C ARG A 210 15.20 -9.41 -4.90
#